data_a9fef32ff3e00625378f47b2edccbf1c
#
_entry.id   a9fef32ff3e00625378f47b2edccbf1c
#
_cell.length_a   1.000
_cell.length_b   1.000
_cell.length_c   1.000
_cell.angle_alpha   90.00
_cell.angle_beta   90.00
_cell.angle_gamma   90.00
#
_symmetry.space_group_name_H-M   'P 1'
#
loop_
_entity.id
_entity.type
_entity.pdbx_description
1 polymer ?
#
loop_
_entity_poly.entity_id
_entity_poly.type
_entity_poly.pdbx_seq_one_letter_code
_entity_poly.pdbx_strand_id
1 'polypeptide(L)'
;MKNHPTPVQTLTGGDALVASLKAHNVDTVFALPGAQIYGLTDALARNSDSLRIFGARHEQTSAYMAFGYARSSGRPGVFAVVPGPGILNASAAMLTAHGCNAPVLALTGDVMSPFKDRGRGQLHELPRQLEVLQGIGKWAAHIEQPAEASWRVAEAFQHMQSGRPGVVSLQASWDFFTRPAAVQIQPPLALQPTPPVDSDAVSVAAKLLSQAANPMIFVGSGALDASAEVNQLAEVLGAPVVSFRGGRGVVADDHPLGFTVAAGARLWPKTDVAVVIGSRFELLDIRWRHRPAGLKLIRIDIDPAEVRRIPADVNLVADAAEASAALAEAVLKQGAPKLRDAELAEAKAAAEQAIQCVQPQLDYLRVIRDVLPRDGFFVEEISQVGFTSIFGFPVYKPRTLVTSGHQGTLGFGFPTALGVKAAHPDKAVVSICGDGGFMFAAQELATAVQYQLNLVTIVFNNNAFGNVYRDQQESFGGRLLGSELVNPDFIKFAESFGVEAHRVDSPARLRPVLERAFAADKPVLIEVSVPRGSDSSPWQFLHPTFSN
;
A
#
# COMPACT_ATOMS: atom_id res chain seq x y z
N MET A 1 13.06 -19.05 -28.15
CA MET A 1 12.24 -18.39 -29.19
C MET A 1 13.12 -17.37 -29.90
N LYS A 2 13.20 -17.41 -31.24
CA LYS A 2 13.96 -16.39 -32.00
C LYS A 2 13.20 -15.09 -31.89
N ASN A 3 13.74 -14.11 -31.14
CA ASN A 3 13.21 -12.75 -31.10
C ASN A 3 13.35 -12.14 -32.50
N HIS A 4 12.31 -12.19 -33.31
CA HIS A 4 12.25 -11.32 -34.47
C HIS A 4 12.06 -9.88 -33.94
N PRO A 5 12.89 -8.93 -34.41
CA PRO A 5 12.73 -7.54 -33.99
C PRO A 5 11.34 -7.06 -34.40
N THR A 6 10.66 -6.40 -33.48
CA THR A 6 9.34 -5.78 -33.72
C THR A 6 9.48 -4.81 -34.91
N PRO A 7 8.57 -4.82 -35.89
CA PRO A 7 8.68 -3.93 -37.05
C PRO A 7 8.62 -2.45 -36.61
N VAL A 8 9.36 -1.62 -37.31
CA VAL A 8 9.27 -0.15 -37.17
C VAL A 8 7.92 0.32 -37.71
N GLN A 9 7.22 1.13 -36.95
CA GLN A 9 5.90 1.69 -37.30
C GLN A 9 5.93 3.20 -37.19
N THR A 10 5.15 3.89 -38.02
CA THR A 10 4.92 5.33 -37.82
C THR A 10 3.83 5.51 -36.77
N LEU A 11 4.20 6.01 -35.59
CA LEU A 11 3.32 6.20 -34.44
C LEU A 11 3.45 7.65 -33.92
N THR A 12 2.36 8.18 -33.37
CA THR A 12 2.46 9.40 -32.57
C THR A 12 3.10 9.06 -31.21
N GLY A 13 3.55 10.09 -30.46
CA GLY A 13 4.07 9.87 -29.11
C GLY A 13 3.06 9.22 -28.18
N GLY A 14 1.77 9.59 -28.27
CA GLY A 14 0.69 8.95 -27.54
C GLY A 14 0.51 7.47 -27.89
N ASP A 15 0.48 7.14 -29.21
CA ASP A 15 0.38 5.77 -29.68
C ASP A 15 1.59 4.91 -29.25
N ALA A 16 2.79 5.50 -29.34
CA ALA A 16 4.02 4.82 -28.93
C ALA A 16 4.02 4.47 -27.43
N LEU A 17 3.54 5.39 -26.56
CA LEU A 17 3.37 5.12 -25.15
C LEU A 17 2.37 4.01 -24.90
N VAL A 18 1.17 4.09 -25.49
CA VAL A 18 0.12 3.08 -25.30
C VAL A 18 0.55 1.70 -25.81
N ALA A 19 1.17 1.64 -26.98
CA ALA A 19 1.70 0.38 -27.50
C ALA A 19 2.78 -0.22 -26.59
N SER A 20 3.64 0.63 -26.02
CA SER A 20 4.67 0.21 -25.06
C SER A 20 4.09 -0.27 -23.74
N LEU A 21 3.06 0.39 -23.19
CA LEU A 21 2.35 -0.06 -22.00
C LEU A 21 1.75 -1.46 -22.22
N LYS A 22 1.11 -1.70 -23.37
CA LYS A 22 0.56 -3.01 -23.73
C LYS A 22 1.65 -4.08 -23.84
N ALA A 23 2.82 -3.75 -24.41
CA ALA A 23 3.97 -4.65 -24.47
C ALA A 23 4.50 -5.04 -23.06
N HIS A 24 4.24 -4.22 -22.05
CA HIS A 24 4.55 -4.47 -20.63
C HIS A 24 3.35 -5.06 -19.84
N ASN A 25 2.35 -5.63 -20.53
CA ASN A 25 1.16 -6.25 -19.93
C ASN A 25 0.31 -5.31 -19.05
N VAL A 26 0.35 -4.01 -19.33
CA VAL A 26 -0.59 -3.07 -18.72
C VAL A 26 -1.96 -3.28 -19.36
N ASP A 27 -2.97 -3.53 -18.53
CA ASP A 27 -4.36 -3.70 -18.96
C ASP A 27 -5.31 -2.63 -18.38
N THR A 28 -4.77 -1.77 -17.50
CA THR A 28 -5.56 -0.77 -16.79
C THR A 28 -4.77 0.53 -16.63
N VAL A 29 -5.41 1.66 -16.94
CA VAL A 29 -4.85 3.00 -16.74
C VAL A 29 -5.88 3.89 -16.04
N PHE A 30 -5.43 4.63 -15.03
CA PHE A 30 -6.23 5.60 -14.29
C PHE A 30 -5.86 7.01 -14.78
N ALA A 31 -6.78 7.75 -15.36
CA ALA A 31 -6.44 9.01 -16.03
C ALA A 31 -7.40 10.13 -15.67
N LEU A 32 -6.87 11.35 -15.59
CA LEU A 32 -7.69 12.55 -15.63
C LEU A 32 -7.26 13.38 -16.86
N PRO A 33 -8.12 13.47 -17.90
CA PRO A 33 -7.77 14.13 -19.15
C PRO A 33 -7.59 15.65 -18.97
N GLY A 34 -6.70 16.23 -19.77
CA GLY A 34 -6.50 17.68 -19.85
C GLY A 34 -5.58 18.06 -21.00
N ALA A 35 -5.45 19.36 -21.24
CA ALA A 35 -4.88 19.91 -22.48
C ALA A 35 -3.53 19.29 -22.90
N GLN A 36 -2.57 19.25 -21.99
CA GLN A 36 -1.20 18.83 -22.32
C GLN A 36 -1.03 17.31 -22.51
N ILE A 37 -2.08 16.52 -22.29
CA ILE A 37 -2.05 15.05 -22.49
C ILE A 37 -3.16 14.58 -23.43
N TYR A 38 -3.84 15.46 -24.18
CA TYR A 38 -4.93 15.04 -25.10
C TYR A 38 -4.48 13.99 -26.11
N GLY A 39 -3.27 14.09 -26.66
CA GLY A 39 -2.78 13.08 -27.58
C GLY A 39 -2.54 11.71 -26.93
N LEU A 40 -2.22 11.67 -25.62
CA LEU A 40 -2.15 10.43 -24.86
C LEU A 40 -3.56 9.88 -24.57
N THR A 41 -4.48 10.73 -24.13
CA THR A 41 -5.85 10.30 -23.80
C THR A 41 -6.63 9.85 -25.05
N ASP A 42 -6.38 10.47 -26.20
CA ASP A 42 -6.89 10.01 -27.49
C ASP A 42 -6.36 8.61 -27.86
N ALA A 43 -5.04 8.41 -27.72
CA ALA A 43 -4.44 7.10 -27.96
C ALA A 43 -4.96 6.01 -27.00
N LEU A 44 -5.18 6.35 -25.70
CA LEU A 44 -5.83 5.46 -24.74
C LEU A 44 -7.26 5.13 -25.19
N ALA A 45 -8.06 6.12 -25.56
CA ALA A 45 -9.44 5.93 -26.02
C ALA A 45 -9.54 5.03 -27.25
N ARG A 46 -8.64 5.17 -28.22
CA ARG A 46 -8.57 4.28 -29.39
C ARG A 46 -8.17 2.85 -29.06
N ASN A 47 -7.68 2.58 -27.87
CA ASN A 47 -7.30 1.26 -27.39
C ASN A 47 -8.22 0.72 -26.27
N SER A 48 -9.41 1.34 -26.05
CA SER A 48 -10.35 0.97 -24.99
C SER A 48 -10.89 -0.46 -25.07
N ASP A 49 -10.82 -1.10 -26.21
CA ASP A 49 -11.19 -2.53 -26.40
C ASP A 49 -10.21 -3.48 -25.70
N SER A 50 -8.96 -3.05 -25.45
CA SER A 50 -7.89 -3.86 -24.86
C SER A 50 -7.28 -3.28 -23.58
N LEU A 51 -7.64 -2.04 -23.24
CA LEU A 51 -7.22 -1.33 -22.02
C LEU A 51 -8.44 -0.83 -21.27
N ARG A 52 -8.55 -1.14 -20.00
CA ARG A 52 -9.55 -0.54 -19.13
C ARG A 52 -9.07 0.84 -18.69
N ILE A 53 -9.88 1.86 -18.92
CA ILE A 53 -9.53 3.23 -18.59
C ILE A 53 -10.54 3.77 -17.59
N PHE A 54 -10.05 4.20 -16.43
CA PHE A 54 -10.86 4.78 -15.37
C PHE A 54 -10.52 6.26 -15.21
N GLY A 55 -11.53 7.12 -15.39
CA GLY A 55 -11.41 8.55 -15.18
C GLY A 55 -11.84 8.95 -13.78
N ALA A 56 -10.94 9.52 -13.00
CA ALA A 56 -11.27 10.09 -11.69
C ALA A 56 -11.80 11.53 -11.80
N ARG A 57 -12.23 12.09 -10.68
CA ARG A 57 -12.66 13.50 -10.57
C ARG A 57 -11.56 14.41 -10.02
N HIS A 58 -10.49 13.81 -9.51
CA HIS A 58 -9.31 14.51 -8.99
C HIS A 58 -8.06 13.69 -9.27
N GLU A 59 -6.93 14.34 -9.57
CA GLU A 59 -5.67 13.68 -9.95
C GLU A 59 -5.10 12.82 -8.82
N GLN A 60 -5.26 13.24 -7.57
CA GLN A 60 -4.90 12.45 -6.41
C GLN A 60 -5.58 11.08 -6.43
N THR A 61 -6.84 11.02 -6.82
CA THR A 61 -7.60 9.77 -6.93
C THR A 61 -7.06 8.87 -8.02
N SER A 62 -6.71 9.42 -9.21
CA SER A 62 -6.07 8.61 -10.26
C SER A 62 -4.80 7.93 -9.74
N ALA A 63 -3.98 8.63 -8.97
CA ALA A 63 -2.76 8.09 -8.39
C ALA A 63 -3.05 7.08 -7.25
N TYR A 64 -4.05 7.32 -6.37
CA TYR A 64 -4.45 6.35 -5.35
C TYR A 64 -5.10 5.10 -5.94
N MET A 65 -5.87 5.21 -7.03
CA MET A 65 -6.39 4.04 -7.74
C MET A 65 -5.25 3.20 -8.31
N ALA A 66 -4.24 3.83 -8.94
CA ALA A 66 -3.04 3.15 -9.43
C ALA A 66 -2.26 2.47 -8.27
N PHE A 67 -2.15 3.13 -7.13
CA PHE A 67 -1.57 2.56 -5.91
C PHE A 67 -2.37 1.35 -5.41
N GLY A 68 -3.68 1.47 -5.27
CA GLY A 68 -4.57 0.40 -4.81
C GLY A 68 -4.51 -0.83 -5.73
N TYR A 69 -4.52 -0.59 -7.05
CA TYR A 69 -4.33 -1.60 -8.07
C TYR A 69 -2.99 -2.33 -7.88
N ALA A 70 -1.88 -1.59 -7.82
CA ALA A 70 -0.55 -2.17 -7.69
C ALA A 70 -0.36 -2.92 -6.37
N ARG A 71 -0.83 -2.34 -5.26
CA ARG A 71 -0.64 -2.90 -3.93
C ARG A 71 -1.40 -4.20 -3.72
N SER A 72 -2.63 -4.29 -4.23
CA SER A 72 -3.48 -5.47 -4.07
C SER A 72 -3.14 -6.58 -5.07
N SER A 73 -2.77 -6.24 -6.31
CA SER A 73 -2.51 -7.22 -7.36
C SER A 73 -1.04 -7.66 -7.49
N GLY A 74 -0.09 -6.87 -6.95
CA GLY A 74 1.35 -7.07 -7.21
C GLY A 74 1.80 -6.63 -8.60
N ARG A 75 0.90 -6.14 -9.45
CA ARG A 75 1.16 -5.69 -10.81
C ARG A 75 1.42 -4.18 -10.87
N PRO A 76 2.14 -3.66 -11.87
CA PRO A 76 2.29 -2.23 -12.06
C PRO A 76 0.97 -1.49 -12.18
N GLY A 77 0.79 -0.42 -11.40
CA GLY A 77 -0.30 0.53 -11.55
C GLY A 77 0.13 1.72 -12.41
N VAL A 78 -0.72 2.16 -13.33
CA VAL A 78 -0.40 3.28 -14.23
C VAL A 78 -1.44 4.38 -14.11
N PHE A 79 -0.99 5.62 -13.94
CA PHE A 79 -1.90 6.77 -14.01
C PHE A 79 -1.35 7.86 -14.93
N ALA A 80 -2.26 8.70 -15.46
CA ALA A 80 -1.92 9.79 -16.37
C ALA A 80 -2.68 11.07 -15.99
N VAL A 81 -1.94 12.17 -15.81
CA VAL A 81 -2.48 13.48 -15.42
C VAL A 81 -1.73 14.63 -16.11
N VAL A 82 -2.33 15.80 -16.17
CA VAL A 82 -1.68 17.00 -16.73
C VAL A 82 -0.49 17.44 -15.87
N PRO A 83 0.46 18.21 -16.43
CA PRO A 83 1.59 18.76 -15.68
C PRO A 83 1.16 19.82 -14.68
N GLY A 84 2.13 20.38 -13.96
CA GLY A 84 1.91 21.46 -13.00
C GLY A 84 0.92 21.07 -11.91
N PRO A 85 -0.25 21.73 -11.81
CA PRO A 85 -1.23 21.46 -10.77
C PRO A 85 -1.70 20.00 -10.76
N GLY A 86 -1.85 19.34 -11.91
CA GLY A 86 -2.31 17.96 -11.98
C GLY A 86 -1.35 16.99 -11.33
N ILE A 87 -0.07 17.01 -11.69
CA ILE A 87 0.92 16.12 -11.08
C ILE A 87 1.22 16.49 -9.63
N LEU A 88 1.12 17.78 -9.25
CA LEU A 88 1.26 18.20 -7.86
C LEU A 88 0.08 17.71 -7.01
N ASN A 89 -1.15 17.75 -7.52
CA ASN A 89 -2.31 17.16 -6.85
C ASN A 89 -2.13 15.64 -6.61
N ALA A 90 -1.46 14.92 -7.51
CA ALA A 90 -1.17 13.50 -7.37
C ALA A 90 0.00 13.19 -6.42
N SER A 91 0.80 14.18 -6.04
CA SER A 91 2.09 13.99 -5.36
C SER A 91 1.99 13.29 -4.00
N ALA A 92 0.96 13.57 -3.20
CA ALA A 92 0.73 12.91 -1.92
C ALA A 92 0.46 11.39 -2.10
N ALA A 93 -0.30 11.02 -3.12
CA ALA A 93 -0.56 9.62 -3.46
C ALA A 93 0.70 8.93 -4.01
N MET A 94 1.50 9.63 -4.83
CA MET A 94 2.79 9.13 -5.30
C MET A 94 3.75 8.87 -4.13
N LEU A 95 3.83 9.79 -3.17
CA LEU A 95 4.66 9.61 -1.97
C LEU A 95 4.19 8.43 -1.11
N THR A 96 2.87 8.25 -0.97
CA THR A 96 2.27 7.07 -0.30
C THR A 96 2.65 5.78 -1.02
N ALA A 97 2.52 5.73 -2.34
CA ALA A 97 2.90 4.57 -3.15
C ALA A 97 4.40 4.26 -3.03
N HIS A 98 5.26 5.29 -3.10
CA HIS A 98 6.71 5.15 -2.90
C HIS A 98 7.05 4.65 -1.50
N GLY A 99 6.41 5.20 -0.48
CA GLY A 99 6.56 4.78 0.92
C GLY A 99 6.16 3.33 1.17
N CYS A 100 5.19 2.82 0.43
CA CYS A 100 4.71 1.43 0.48
C CYS A 100 5.43 0.49 -0.48
N ASN A 101 6.44 0.95 -1.22
CA ASN A 101 7.16 0.21 -2.25
C ASN A 101 6.22 -0.39 -3.32
N ALA A 102 5.19 0.36 -3.73
CA ALA A 102 4.27 -0.06 -4.77
C ALA A 102 4.81 0.32 -6.16
N PRO A 103 4.80 -0.61 -7.15
CA PRO A 103 5.23 -0.31 -8.50
C PRO A 103 4.17 0.53 -9.22
N VAL A 104 4.36 1.86 -9.26
CA VAL A 104 3.44 2.80 -9.90
C VAL A 104 4.18 3.64 -10.93
N LEU A 105 3.62 3.73 -12.13
CA LEU A 105 4.08 4.61 -13.22
C LEU A 105 3.18 5.84 -13.31
N ALA A 106 3.75 7.01 -13.15
CA ALA A 106 3.12 8.30 -13.41
C ALA A 106 3.46 8.77 -14.82
N LEU A 107 2.44 9.06 -15.64
CA LEU A 107 2.58 9.68 -16.94
C LEU A 107 2.05 11.12 -16.86
N THR A 108 2.84 12.10 -17.30
CA THR A 108 2.41 13.48 -17.27
C THR A 108 2.92 14.26 -18.51
N GLY A 109 2.26 15.37 -18.78
CA GLY A 109 2.70 16.31 -19.79
C GLY A 109 3.79 17.26 -19.29
N ASP A 110 4.16 18.17 -20.16
CA ASP A 110 4.95 19.38 -19.89
C ASP A 110 4.47 20.47 -20.86
N VAL A 111 5.00 21.67 -20.72
CA VAL A 111 4.76 22.74 -21.69
C VAL A 111 5.24 22.32 -23.10
N MET A 112 4.83 23.06 -24.14
CA MET A 112 5.30 22.78 -25.49
C MET A 112 6.83 22.88 -25.58
N SER A 113 7.45 21.99 -26.34
CA SER A 113 8.91 21.87 -26.43
C SER A 113 9.66 23.20 -26.75
N PRO A 114 9.14 24.13 -27.58
CA PRO A 114 9.80 25.44 -27.80
C PRO A 114 9.83 26.36 -26.58
N PHE A 115 9.01 26.11 -25.56
CA PHE A 115 8.88 26.94 -24.36
C PHE A 115 9.44 26.28 -23.09
N LYS A 116 9.85 25.02 -23.18
CA LYS A 116 10.41 24.28 -22.06
C LYS A 116 11.59 25.05 -21.45
N ASP A 117 11.61 25.13 -20.13
CA ASP A 117 12.64 25.77 -19.30
C ASP A 117 12.84 27.30 -19.58
N ARG A 118 11.86 27.96 -20.23
CA ARG A 118 11.94 29.38 -20.52
C ARG A 118 11.22 30.30 -19.54
N GLY A 119 10.41 29.74 -18.62
CA GLY A 119 9.69 30.52 -17.61
C GLY A 119 8.75 31.58 -18.21
N ARG A 120 7.99 31.22 -19.26
CA ARG A 120 7.16 32.18 -20.01
C ARG A 120 5.70 32.19 -19.54
N GLY A 121 5.38 31.49 -18.44
CA GLY A 121 4.01 31.41 -17.92
C GLY A 121 3.08 30.64 -18.84
N GLN A 122 3.57 29.54 -19.43
CA GLN A 122 2.73 28.63 -20.20
C GLN A 122 1.73 27.90 -19.30
N LEU A 123 0.59 27.53 -19.88
CA LEU A 123 -0.43 26.77 -19.13
C LEU A 123 0.21 25.57 -18.40
N HIS A 124 -0.02 25.48 -17.08
CA HIS A 124 0.50 24.41 -16.20
C HIS A 124 2.04 24.32 -16.14
N GLU A 125 2.76 25.36 -16.50
CA GLU A 125 4.22 25.39 -16.39
C GLU A 125 4.64 25.24 -14.92
N LEU A 126 5.34 24.16 -14.61
CA LEU A 126 5.94 23.92 -13.30
C LEU A 126 7.46 23.99 -13.44
N PRO A 127 8.11 25.02 -12.86
CA PRO A 127 9.56 25.11 -12.90
C PRO A 127 10.21 23.84 -12.31
N ARG A 128 11.16 23.28 -13.06
CA ARG A 128 11.91 22.08 -12.64
C ARG A 128 11.02 20.87 -12.31
N GLN A 129 9.93 20.65 -13.08
CA GLN A 129 9.01 19.55 -12.84
C GLN A 129 9.71 18.19 -12.73
N LEU A 130 10.71 17.94 -13.58
CA LEU A 130 11.47 16.69 -13.55
C LEU A 130 12.18 16.47 -12.20
N GLU A 131 12.78 17.52 -11.64
CA GLU A 131 13.44 17.43 -10.31
C GLU A 131 12.44 17.15 -9.20
N VAL A 132 11.24 17.73 -9.27
CA VAL A 132 10.14 17.44 -8.34
C VAL A 132 9.76 15.95 -8.42
N LEU A 133 9.60 15.41 -9.63
CA LEU A 133 9.28 13.99 -9.85
C LEU A 133 10.41 13.07 -9.35
N GLN A 134 11.66 13.42 -9.57
CA GLN A 134 12.83 12.68 -9.06
C GLN A 134 12.90 12.71 -7.52
N GLY A 135 12.46 13.80 -6.88
CA GLY A 135 12.42 13.93 -5.43
C GLY A 135 11.31 13.12 -4.75
N ILE A 136 10.21 12.83 -5.46
CA ILE A 136 9.07 12.07 -4.92
C ILE A 136 9.22 10.57 -5.16
N GLY A 137 9.75 10.19 -6.34
CA GLY A 137 9.80 8.80 -6.80
C GLY A 137 11.16 8.15 -6.70
N LYS A 138 11.24 6.95 -7.21
CA LYS A 138 12.47 6.16 -7.34
C LYS A 138 13.31 6.60 -8.56
N TRP A 139 12.63 7.03 -9.63
CA TRP A 139 13.24 7.45 -10.88
C TRP A 139 12.25 8.28 -11.70
N ALA A 140 12.76 9.23 -12.47
CA ALA A 140 11.96 9.99 -13.43
C ALA A 140 12.79 10.40 -14.64
N ALA A 141 12.15 10.47 -15.81
CA ALA A 141 12.78 10.93 -17.04
C ALA A 141 11.83 11.79 -17.89
N HIS A 142 12.43 12.62 -18.72
CA HIS A 142 11.75 13.34 -19.80
C HIS A 142 11.93 12.57 -21.11
N ILE A 143 10.86 12.49 -21.93
CA ILE A 143 10.90 11.92 -23.28
C ILE A 143 10.95 13.06 -24.27
N GLU A 144 12.06 13.22 -24.96
CA GLU A 144 12.28 14.34 -25.89
C GLU A 144 11.58 14.10 -27.25
N GLN A 145 11.56 12.84 -27.71
CA GLN A 145 11.05 12.51 -29.04
C GLN A 145 10.22 11.24 -29.02
N PRO A 146 9.16 11.14 -29.87
CA PRO A 146 8.32 9.94 -29.94
C PRO A 146 9.09 8.64 -30.24
N ALA A 147 10.20 8.72 -30.99
CA ALA A 147 11.06 7.57 -31.27
C ALA A 147 11.67 6.94 -30.01
N GLU A 148 11.85 7.71 -28.94
CA GLU A 148 12.40 7.23 -27.65
C GLU A 148 11.34 6.63 -26.72
N ALA A 149 10.05 6.88 -27.00
CA ALA A 149 8.97 6.57 -26.08
C ALA A 149 9.02 5.11 -25.57
N SER A 150 9.18 4.17 -26.49
CA SER A 150 9.17 2.76 -26.14
C SER A 150 10.36 2.34 -25.29
N TRP A 151 11.55 2.89 -25.59
CA TRP A 151 12.73 2.65 -24.77
C TRP A 151 12.56 3.23 -23.35
N ARG A 152 12.06 4.48 -23.25
CA ARG A 152 11.83 5.13 -21.96
C ARG A 152 10.80 4.39 -21.10
N VAL A 153 9.74 3.84 -21.72
CA VAL A 153 8.78 2.99 -21.01
C VAL A 153 9.47 1.73 -20.51
N ALA A 154 10.25 1.03 -21.34
CA ALA A 154 10.95 -0.18 -20.93
C ALA A 154 11.95 0.10 -19.78
N GLU A 155 12.69 1.21 -19.85
CA GLU A 155 13.59 1.70 -18.79
C GLU A 155 12.83 2.02 -17.49
N ALA A 156 11.67 2.70 -17.60
CA ALA A 156 10.81 3.00 -16.45
C ALA A 156 10.33 1.73 -15.74
N PHE A 157 9.86 0.73 -16.50
CA PHE A 157 9.45 -0.56 -15.92
C PHE A 157 10.61 -1.31 -15.27
N GLN A 158 11.80 -1.29 -15.88
CA GLN A 158 12.99 -1.88 -15.27
C GLN A 158 13.33 -1.20 -13.94
N HIS A 159 13.37 0.13 -13.89
CA HIS A 159 13.62 0.88 -12.65
C HIS A 159 12.54 0.65 -11.60
N MET A 160 11.27 0.64 -12.01
CA MET A 160 10.12 0.45 -11.13
C MET A 160 10.17 -0.88 -10.37
N GLN A 161 10.58 -1.96 -11.04
CA GLN A 161 10.47 -3.32 -10.54
C GLN A 161 11.80 -3.92 -10.05
N SER A 162 12.97 -3.40 -10.48
CA SER A 162 14.27 -3.93 -10.04
C SER A 162 14.58 -3.58 -8.59
N GLY A 163 15.11 -4.52 -7.83
CA GLY A 163 15.39 -4.34 -6.41
C GLY A 163 14.12 -3.99 -5.63
N ARG A 164 14.17 -2.98 -4.76
CA ARG A 164 12.98 -2.51 -4.04
C ARG A 164 12.03 -1.78 -5.01
N PRO A 165 10.79 -2.27 -5.23
CA PRO A 165 9.83 -1.61 -6.11
C PRO A 165 9.51 -0.18 -5.67
N GLY A 166 9.09 0.67 -6.61
CA GLY A 166 8.73 2.06 -6.26
C GLY A 166 8.12 2.82 -7.42
N VAL A 167 7.74 4.06 -7.14
CA VAL A 167 7.14 4.97 -8.10
C VAL A 167 8.17 5.46 -9.10
N VAL A 168 7.81 5.44 -10.38
CA VAL A 168 8.59 6.05 -11.46
C VAL A 168 7.72 7.02 -12.25
N SER A 169 8.34 8.01 -12.90
CA SER A 169 7.61 9.03 -13.66
C SER A 169 8.20 9.23 -15.04
N LEU A 170 7.33 9.39 -16.03
CA LEU A 170 7.68 9.83 -17.37
C LEU A 170 6.91 11.12 -17.69
N GLN A 171 7.63 12.14 -18.11
CA GLN A 171 7.03 13.37 -18.63
C GLN A 171 7.43 13.60 -20.08
N ALA A 172 6.57 14.27 -20.85
CA ALA A 172 6.87 14.68 -22.22
C ALA A 172 6.20 16.00 -22.55
N SER A 173 6.82 16.80 -23.41
CA SER A 173 6.23 18.06 -23.86
C SER A 173 4.90 17.85 -24.59
N TRP A 174 4.00 18.83 -24.51
CA TRP A 174 2.65 18.73 -25.06
C TRP A 174 2.61 18.28 -26.54
N ASP A 175 3.47 18.86 -27.38
CA ASP A 175 3.55 18.56 -28.81
C ASP A 175 4.09 17.14 -29.10
N PHE A 176 4.79 16.52 -28.16
CA PHE A 176 5.25 15.14 -28.27
C PHE A 176 4.12 14.16 -28.54
N PHE A 177 2.98 14.28 -27.84
CA PHE A 177 1.91 13.28 -27.88
C PHE A 177 1.25 13.14 -29.24
N THR A 178 1.27 14.19 -30.07
CA THR A 178 0.65 14.21 -31.40
C THR A 178 1.67 14.12 -32.54
N ARG A 179 2.96 14.31 -32.26
CA ARG A 179 4.01 14.29 -33.26
C ARG A 179 4.32 12.85 -33.71
N PRO A 180 4.26 12.54 -35.03
CA PRO A 180 4.58 11.21 -35.54
C PRO A 180 6.10 10.99 -35.63
N ALA A 181 6.52 9.75 -35.46
CA ALA A 181 7.90 9.30 -35.68
C ALA A 181 7.93 7.82 -36.06
N ALA A 182 9.08 7.36 -36.61
CA ALA A 182 9.38 5.96 -36.77
C ALA A 182 9.73 5.37 -35.40
N VAL A 183 8.90 4.44 -34.90
CA VAL A 183 9.03 3.84 -33.57
C VAL A 183 9.15 2.33 -33.69
N GLN A 184 10.06 1.75 -32.95
CA GLN A 184 10.16 0.31 -32.74
C GLN A 184 9.75 0.02 -31.30
N ILE A 185 8.69 -0.80 -31.11
CA ILE A 185 8.25 -1.16 -29.77
C ILE A 185 9.25 -2.12 -29.13
N GLN A 186 9.81 -1.70 -28.01
CA GLN A 186 10.78 -2.48 -27.23
C GLN A 186 10.05 -3.53 -26.38
N PRO A 187 10.57 -4.75 -26.30
CA PRO A 187 10.11 -5.72 -25.32
C PRO A 187 10.51 -5.26 -23.89
N PRO A 188 9.90 -5.84 -22.85
CA PRO A 188 10.34 -5.61 -21.47
C PRO A 188 11.84 -5.89 -21.32
N LEU A 189 12.55 -4.97 -20.67
CA LEU A 189 13.96 -5.16 -20.31
C LEU A 189 14.06 -6.17 -19.15
N ALA A 190 15.16 -6.94 -19.15
CA ALA A 190 15.47 -7.80 -18.04
C ALA A 190 15.61 -6.96 -16.75
N LEU A 191 15.02 -7.44 -15.66
CA LEU A 191 15.19 -6.80 -14.36
C LEU A 191 16.68 -6.89 -13.94
N GLN A 192 17.13 -5.92 -13.16
CA GLN A 192 18.45 -5.99 -12.54
C GLN A 192 18.50 -7.25 -11.66
N PRO A 193 19.56 -8.05 -11.74
CA PRO A 193 19.66 -9.27 -10.94
C PRO A 193 19.67 -8.91 -9.45
N THR A 194 18.98 -9.71 -8.65
CA THR A 194 19.07 -9.64 -7.19
C THR A 194 20.45 -10.13 -6.74
N PRO A 195 21.04 -9.57 -5.66
CA PRO A 195 22.24 -10.13 -5.08
C PRO A 195 22.03 -11.61 -4.73
N PRO A 196 23.00 -12.50 -5.01
CA PRO A 196 22.89 -13.90 -4.59
C PRO A 196 22.92 -13.99 -3.05
N VAL A 197 22.28 -15.03 -2.52
CA VAL A 197 22.27 -15.28 -1.08
C VAL A 197 23.71 -15.60 -0.60
N ASP A 198 24.21 -14.84 0.36
CA ASP A 198 25.50 -15.05 0.98
C ASP A 198 25.47 -16.28 1.90
N SER A 199 26.11 -17.38 1.49
CA SER A 199 26.13 -18.65 2.22
C SER A 199 26.83 -18.56 3.57
N ASP A 200 27.84 -17.71 3.71
CA ASP A 200 28.58 -17.55 4.96
C ASP A 200 27.70 -16.78 5.96
N ALA A 201 27.05 -15.72 5.52
CA ALA A 201 26.08 -14.99 6.34
C ALA A 201 24.89 -15.87 6.75
N VAL A 202 24.39 -16.73 5.85
CA VAL A 202 23.34 -17.72 6.18
C VAL A 202 23.84 -18.68 7.26
N SER A 203 25.06 -19.18 7.16
CA SER A 203 25.64 -20.10 8.16
C SER A 203 25.76 -19.46 9.54
N VAL A 204 26.20 -18.20 9.60
CA VAL A 204 26.29 -17.43 10.86
C VAL A 204 24.88 -17.19 11.43
N ALA A 205 23.92 -16.76 10.60
CA ALA A 205 22.55 -16.55 11.03
C ALA A 205 21.90 -17.84 11.55
N ALA A 206 22.06 -18.95 10.83
CA ALA A 206 21.54 -20.26 11.24
C ALA A 206 22.12 -20.71 12.59
N LYS A 207 23.41 -20.47 12.85
CA LYS A 207 24.04 -20.76 14.15
C LYS A 207 23.42 -19.93 15.28
N LEU A 208 23.15 -18.64 15.06
CA LEU A 208 22.47 -17.82 16.05
C LEU A 208 21.06 -18.35 16.34
N LEU A 209 20.32 -18.72 15.30
CA LEU A 209 18.95 -19.21 15.42
C LEU A 209 18.85 -20.59 16.04
N SER A 210 19.76 -21.52 15.73
CA SER A 210 19.78 -22.86 16.35
C SER A 210 20.07 -22.82 17.86
N GLN A 211 20.71 -21.76 18.35
CA GLN A 211 21.01 -21.54 19.75
C GLN A 211 19.99 -20.63 20.46
N ALA A 212 19.04 -20.07 19.71
CA ALA A 212 18.05 -19.15 20.25
C ALA A 212 17.06 -19.86 21.18
N ALA A 213 16.82 -19.30 22.36
CA ALA A 213 15.76 -19.76 23.25
C ALA A 213 14.39 -19.15 22.89
N ASN A 214 14.40 -17.91 22.38
CA ASN A 214 13.21 -17.11 22.11
C ASN A 214 13.31 -16.38 20.76
N PRO A 215 13.43 -17.10 19.63
CA PRO A 215 13.47 -16.47 18.34
C PRO A 215 12.13 -15.80 17.99
N MET A 216 12.17 -14.69 17.25
CA MET A 216 10.99 -13.97 16.74
C MET A 216 11.27 -13.47 15.33
N ILE A 217 10.25 -13.54 14.44
CA ILE A 217 10.34 -13.05 13.07
C ILE A 217 9.47 -11.80 12.93
N PHE A 218 9.97 -10.78 12.23
CA PHE A 218 9.23 -9.58 11.85
C PHE A 218 9.17 -9.47 10.34
N VAL A 219 7.96 -9.24 9.79
CA VAL A 219 7.77 -9.15 8.35
C VAL A 219 7.22 -7.79 7.94
N GLY A 220 7.75 -7.27 6.83
CA GLY A 220 7.27 -6.06 6.18
C GLY A 220 6.72 -6.35 4.78
N SER A 221 6.55 -5.28 3.99
CA SER A 221 6.02 -5.38 2.63
C SER A 221 6.93 -6.14 1.66
N GLY A 222 8.23 -6.23 1.93
CA GLY A 222 9.16 -7.00 1.11
C GLY A 222 9.00 -8.52 1.25
N ALA A 223 8.24 -8.98 2.25
CA ALA A 223 7.98 -10.42 2.45
C ALA A 223 6.65 -10.90 1.82
N LEU A 224 5.88 -10.03 1.15
CA LEU A 224 4.54 -10.38 0.66
C LEU A 224 4.53 -11.52 -0.36
N ASP A 225 5.56 -11.62 -1.17
CA ASP A 225 5.71 -12.65 -2.20
C ASP A 225 6.55 -13.84 -1.71
N ALA A 226 7.01 -13.79 -0.44
CA ALA A 226 7.79 -14.84 0.23
C ALA A 226 6.98 -15.57 1.33
N SER A 227 5.65 -15.57 1.23
CA SER A 227 4.78 -16.11 2.28
C SER A 227 5.05 -17.59 2.58
N ALA A 228 5.29 -18.42 1.57
CA ALA A 228 5.56 -19.84 1.73
C ALA A 228 6.88 -20.09 2.49
N GLU A 229 7.95 -19.41 2.10
CA GLU A 229 9.29 -19.55 2.66
C GLU A 229 9.37 -18.99 4.08
N VAL A 230 8.67 -17.87 4.34
CA VAL A 230 8.56 -17.31 5.70
C VAL A 230 7.78 -18.23 6.63
N ASN A 231 6.67 -18.85 6.17
CA ASN A 231 5.95 -19.85 6.94
C ASN A 231 6.85 -21.06 7.26
N GLN A 232 7.56 -21.59 6.27
CA GLN A 232 8.51 -22.68 6.46
C GLN A 232 9.59 -22.32 7.50
N LEU A 233 10.20 -21.14 7.39
CA LEU A 233 11.20 -20.68 8.37
C LEU A 233 10.60 -20.54 9.77
N ALA A 234 9.39 -20.01 9.89
CA ALA A 234 8.69 -19.87 11.16
C ALA A 234 8.39 -21.22 11.81
N GLU A 235 7.94 -22.21 11.04
CA GLU A 235 7.66 -23.59 11.50
C GLU A 235 8.95 -24.28 11.96
N VAL A 236 10.03 -24.20 11.18
CA VAL A 236 11.35 -24.76 11.55
C VAL A 236 11.85 -24.17 12.87
N LEU A 237 11.64 -22.86 13.08
CA LEU A 237 12.09 -22.17 14.29
C LEU A 237 11.11 -22.29 15.47
N GLY A 238 9.85 -22.68 15.25
CA GLY A 238 8.78 -22.50 16.23
C GLY A 238 8.64 -21.03 16.65
N ALA A 239 8.90 -20.09 15.74
CA ALA A 239 9.00 -18.67 16.02
C ALA A 239 7.73 -17.91 15.66
N PRO A 240 7.21 -17.02 16.53
CA PRO A 240 6.10 -16.16 16.19
C PRO A 240 6.53 -15.16 15.10
N VAL A 241 5.65 -14.96 14.12
CA VAL A 241 5.84 -13.98 13.04
C VAL A 241 4.99 -12.75 13.33
N VAL A 242 5.61 -11.67 13.71
CA VAL A 242 4.94 -10.39 13.98
C VAL A 242 4.84 -9.60 12.68
N SER A 243 3.62 -9.27 12.30
CA SER A 243 3.34 -8.44 11.14
C SER A 243 2.82 -7.07 11.55
N PHE A 244 3.34 -6.03 10.89
CA PHE A 244 2.90 -4.66 11.09
C PHE A 244 2.56 -4.01 9.75
N ARG A 245 1.40 -3.35 9.64
CA ARG A 245 0.94 -2.67 8.42
C ARG A 245 1.14 -3.52 7.15
N GLY A 246 2.12 -3.17 6.32
CA GLY A 246 2.33 -3.74 5.01
C GLY A 246 2.74 -5.21 4.94
N GLY A 247 3.14 -5.83 6.04
CA GLY A 247 3.48 -7.26 6.12
C GLY A 247 2.32 -8.16 6.56
N ARG A 248 1.13 -7.60 6.87
CA ARG A 248 -0.01 -8.37 7.34
C ARG A 248 -0.46 -9.40 6.29
N GLY A 249 -0.74 -10.61 6.76
CA GLY A 249 -1.17 -11.72 5.92
C GLY A 249 -0.04 -12.56 5.31
N VAL A 250 1.24 -12.20 5.47
CA VAL A 250 2.39 -13.04 5.09
C VAL A 250 2.32 -14.38 5.83
N VAL A 251 2.08 -14.34 7.14
CA VAL A 251 1.57 -15.48 7.92
C VAL A 251 0.17 -15.11 8.35
N ALA A 252 -0.79 -16.00 8.12
CA ALA A 252 -2.19 -15.76 8.47
C ALA A 252 -2.35 -15.56 9.99
N ASP A 253 -3.20 -14.60 10.41
CA ASP A 253 -3.37 -14.32 11.84
C ASP A 253 -4.03 -15.48 12.62
N ASP A 254 -4.75 -16.39 11.94
CA ASP A 254 -5.28 -17.63 12.53
C ASP A 254 -4.27 -18.78 12.57
N HIS A 255 -3.11 -18.63 11.92
CA HIS A 255 -2.01 -19.59 12.07
C HIS A 255 -1.45 -19.53 13.50
N PRO A 256 -1.04 -20.66 14.13
CA PRO A 256 -0.46 -20.65 15.48
C PRO A 256 0.71 -19.68 15.64
N LEU A 257 1.53 -19.51 14.61
CA LEU A 257 2.70 -18.61 14.58
C LEU A 257 2.41 -17.22 14.01
N GLY A 258 1.19 -16.90 13.55
CA GLY A 258 0.79 -15.57 13.08
C GLY A 258 0.50 -14.64 14.27
N PHE A 259 1.20 -13.54 14.41
CA PHE A 259 1.11 -12.64 15.57
C PHE A 259 0.83 -11.20 15.13
N THR A 260 -0.15 -10.56 15.78
CA THR A 260 -0.32 -9.10 15.72
C THR A 260 0.75 -8.41 16.55
N VAL A 261 0.88 -7.09 16.37
CA VAL A 261 1.81 -6.29 17.21
C VAL A 261 1.47 -6.36 18.69
N ALA A 262 0.18 -6.44 19.05
CA ALA A 262 -0.25 -6.53 20.44
C ALA A 262 0.16 -7.88 21.07
N ALA A 263 0.08 -8.97 20.31
CA ALA A 263 0.52 -10.29 20.77
C ALA A 263 2.05 -10.41 20.80
N GLY A 264 2.73 -9.91 19.76
CA GLY A 264 4.20 -9.91 19.69
C GLY A 264 4.86 -9.10 20.79
N ALA A 265 4.26 -7.98 21.19
CA ALA A 265 4.78 -7.14 22.27
C ALA A 265 4.91 -7.89 23.61
N ARG A 266 4.06 -8.87 23.86
CA ARG A 266 4.10 -9.67 25.10
C ARG A 266 5.32 -10.60 25.17
N LEU A 267 5.85 -11.02 24.03
CA LEU A 267 7.02 -11.90 23.92
C LEU A 267 8.32 -11.11 23.73
N TRP A 268 8.22 -9.84 23.29
CA TRP A 268 9.39 -9.02 22.96
C TRP A 268 10.43 -8.91 24.08
N PRO A 269 10.10 -8.70 25.38
CA PRO A 269 11.08 -8.57 26.44
C PRO A 269 11.99 -9.81 26.63
N LYS A 270 11.53 -11.00 26.21
CA LYS A 270 12.29 -12.25 26.31
C LYS A 270 12.99 -12.63 25.01
N THR A 271 12.78 -11.89 23.91
CA THR A 271 13.33 -12.22 22.60
C THR A 271 14.84 -12.09 22.61
N ASP A 272 15.55 -13.15 22.20
CA ASP A 272 17.01 -13.20 22.15
C ASP A 272 17.56 -13.10 20.72
N VAL A 273 16.81 -13.58 19.71
CA VAL A 273 17.16 -13.44 18.30
C VAL A 273 15.95 -12.94 17.51
N ALA A 274 16.09 -11.84 16.79
CA ALA A 274 15.07 -11.30 15.90
C ALA A 274 15.51 -11.40 14.43
N VAL A 275 14.65 -11.98 13.57
CA VAL A 275 14.80 -11.98 12.12
C VAL A 275 13.85 -10.96 11.53
N VAL A 276 14.34 -10.00 10.75
CA VAL A 276 13.56 -8.93 10.14
C VAL A 276 13.61 -9.07 8.62
N ILE A 277 12.47 -9.39 8.01
CA ILE A 277 12.38 -9.74 6.60
C ILE A 277 11.60 -8.67 5.83
N GLY A 278 12.26 -8.01 4.87
CA GLY A 278 11.65 -7.02 3.99
C GLY A 278 10.93 -5.88 4.73
N SER A 279 11.53 -5.41 5.84
CA SER A 279 10.91 -4.43 6.73
C SER A 279 11.91 -3.37 7.17
N ARG A 280 11.45 -2.10 7.23
CA ARG A 280 12.21 -1.00 7.86
C ARG A 280 12.33 -1.15 9.38
N PHE A 281 11.62 -2.10 9.95
CA PHE A 281 11.60 -2.39 11.38
C PHE A 281 11.24 -1.18 12.25
N GLU A 282 10.26 -0.41 11.81
CA GLU A 282 9.73 0.76 12.54
C GLU A 282 9.38 0.46 14.01
N LEU A 283 8.99 -0.79 14.31
CA LEU A 283 8.65 -1.21 15.67
C LEU A 283 9.80 -0.99 16.64
N LEU A 284 11.03 -1.36 16.27
CA LEU A 284 12.20 -1.24 17.15
C LEU A 284 12.54 0.21 17.49
N ASP A 285 12.55 1.09 16.49
CA ASP A 285 13.08 2.44 16.67
C ASP A 285 12.03 3.41 17.24
N ILE A 286 10.77 3.24 16.86
CA ILE A 286 9.73 4.24 17.11
C ILE A 286 8.70 3.77 18.12
N ARG A 287 8.30 2.49 18.07
CA ARG A 287 7.14 2.01 18.83
C ARG A 287 7.52 1.18 20.04
N TRP A 288 8.47 0.26 19.91
CA TRP A 288 8.93 -0.63 20.97
C TRP A 288 10.32 -0.18 21.47
N ARG A 289 10.35 0.93 22.19
CA ARG A 289 11.58 1.64 22.56
C ARG A 289 12.55 0.83 23.45
N HIS A 290 12.09 -0.27 24.06
CA HIS A 290 12.92 -1.16 24.85
C HIS A 290 13.50 -2.27 23.98
N ARG A 291 14.82 -2.28 23.79
CA ARG A 291 15.52 -3.37 23.13
C ARG A 291 15.96 -4.38 24.19
N PRO A 292 15.56 -5.69 24.08
CA PRO A 292 16.01 -6.71 25.03
C PRO A 292 17.54 -6.78 25.13
N ALA A 293 18.06 -6.98 26.35
CA ALA A 293 19.49 -7.08 26.58
C ALA A 293 20.07 -8.30 25.85
N GLY A 294 21.17 -8.11 25.12
CA GLY A 294 21.81 -9.19 24.37
C GLY A 294 21.10 -9.62 23.08
N LEU A 295 20.00 -8.96 22.70
CA LEU A 295 19.28 -9.26 21.46
C LEU A 295 20.22 -9.31 20.25
N LYS A 296 20.17 -10.43 19.52
CA LYS A 296 20.81 -10.59 18.21
C LYS A 296 19.83 -10.25 17.09
N LEU A 297 20.28 -9.49 16.11
CA LEU A 297 19.46 -9.04 15.00
C LEU A 297 19.99 -9.58 13.68
N ILE A 298 19.10 -10.25 12.93
CA ILE A 298 19.33 -10.72 11.57
C ILE A 298 18.41 -9.93 10.65
N ARG A 299 18.95 -9.33 9.59
CA ARG A 299 18.15 -8.60 8.61
C ARG A 299 18.22 -9.25 7.23
N ILE A 300 17.07 -9.40 6.59
CA ILE A 300 16.91 -9.86 5.22
C ILE A 300 16.20 -8.73 4.45
N ASP A 301 16.90 -8.10 3.51
CA ASP A 301 16.33 -7.06 2.67
C ASP A 301 17.04 -7.02 1.32
N ILE A 302 16.29 -6.75 0.24
CA ILE A 302 16.85 -6.64 -1.11
C ILE A 302 17.67 -5.36 -1.31
N ASP A 303 17.45 -4.34 -0.46
CA ASP A 303 18.10 -3.03 -0.54
C ASP A 303 19.30 -2.94 0.42
N PRO A 304 20.53 -2.88 -0.07
CA PRO A 304 21.72 -2.75 0.77
C PRO A 304 21.76 -1.45 1.58
N ALA A 305 21.04 -0.41 1.15
CA ALA A 305 20.92 0.82 1.93
C ALA A 305 20.02 0.63 3.15
N GLU A 306 18.98 -0.20 3.02
CA GLU A 306 18.04 -0.45 4.11
C GLU A 306 18.67 -1.23 5.26
N VAL A 307 19.48 -2.26 4.96
CA VAL A 307 20.15 -3.05 6.02
C VAL A 307 21.19 -2.26 6.83
N ARG A 308 21.69 -1.15 6.27
CA ARG A 308 22.66 -0.27 6.97
C ARG A 308 22.01 0.72 7.94
N ARG A 309 20.68 0.95 7.83
CA ARG A 309 19.99 1.95 8.67
C ARG A 309 19.90 1.54 10.13
N ILE A 310 19.69 0.25 10.38
CA ILE A 310 19.66 -0.31 11.73
C ILE A 310 20.77 -1.35 11.80
N PRO A 311 21.82 -1.14 12.64
CA PRO A 311 22.91 -2.11 12.81
C PRO A 311 22.36 -3.48 13.23
N ALA A 312 22.82 -4.53 12.56
CA ALA A 312 22.45 -5.91 12.82
C ALA A 312 23.70 -6.78 12.98
N ASP A 313 23.55 -7.91 13.69
CA ASP A 313 24.61 -8.89 13.85
C ASP A 313 24.90 -9.63 12.53
N VAL A 314 23.82 -9.86 11.71
CA VAL A 314 23.93 -10.47 10.39
C VAL A 314 23.01 -9.74 9.40
N ASN A 315 23.54 -9.43 8.23
CA ASN A 315 22.79 -8.85 7.11
C ASN A 315 22.81 -9.80 5.91
N LEU A 316 21.63 -10.17 5.41
CA LEU A 316 21.41 -10.92 4.18
C LEU A 316 20.81 -9.95 3.15
N VAL A 317 21.65 -9.45 2.24
CA VAL A 317 21.18 -8.58 1.14
C VAL A 317 20.79 -9.50 -0.01
N ALA A 318 19.53 -9.90 -0.04
CA ALA A 318 18.99 -10.86 -1.01
C ALA A 318 17.47 -10.75 -1.12
N ASP A 319 16.89 -11.47 -2.06
CA ASP A 319 15.43 -11.68 -2.13
C ASP A 319 14.91 -12.38 -0.87
N ALA A 320 13.74 -11.96 -0.40
CA ALA A 320 13.15 -12.47 0.84
C ALA A 320 12.82 -13.97 0.78
N ALA A 321 12.33 -14.47 -0.36
CA ALA A 321 12.00 -15.89 -0.51
C ALA A 321 13.27 -16.73 -0.54
N GLU A 322 14.25 -16.36 -1.37
CA GLU A 322 15.51 -17.09 -1.49
C GLU A 322 16.28 -17.14 -0.15
N ALA A 323 16.39 -16.00 0.53
CA ALA A 323 17.10 -15.93 1.82
C ALA A 323 16.36 -16.68 2.93
N SER A 324 15.02 -16.61 2.99
CA SER A 324 14.22 -17.32 3.99
C SER A 324 14.31 -18.84 3.81
N ALA A 325 14.23 -19.32 2.56
CA ALA A 325 14.39 -20.75 2.23
C ALA A 325 15.78 -21.27 2.60
N ALA A 326 16.84 -20.55 2.20
CA ALA A 326 18.21 -20.92 2.52
C ALA A 326 18.46 -20.95 4.03
N LEU A 327 17.89 -19.99 4.77
CA LEU A 327 18.04 -19.92 6.23
C LEU A 327 17.28 -21.07 6.92
N ALA A 328 16.06 -21.41 6.47
CA ALA A 328 15.30 -22.55 7.00
C ALA A 328 16.07 -23.87 6.79
N GLU A 329 16.63 -24.11 5.61
CA GLU A 329 17.45 -25.28 5.32
C GLU A 329 18.71 -25.35 6.21
N ALA A 330 19.39 -24.22 6.38
CA ALA A 330 20.62 -24.14 7.19
C ALA A 330 20.33 -24.40 8.67
N VAL A 331 19.24 -23.89 9.22
CA VAL A 331 18.81 -24.14 10.61
C VAL A 331 18.49 -25.61 10.81
N LEU A 332 17.78 -26.26 9.90
CA LEU A 332 17.49 -27.72 9.99
C LEU A 332 18.77 -28.56 10.06
N LYS A 333 19.82 -28.19 9.33
CA LYS A 333 21.12 -28.88 9.36
C LYS A 333 21.88 -28.70 10.68
N GLN A 334 21.68 -27.59 11.38
CA GLN A 334 22.35 -27.27 12.64
C GLN A 334 21.54 -27.73 13.89
N GLY A 335 20.29 -28.08 13.71
CA GLY A 335 19.34 -28.42 14.77
C GLY A 335 18.40 -27.24 15.07
N ALA A 336 17.10 -27.52 14.97
CA ALA A 336 16.05 -26.53 15.24
C ALA A 336 15.96 -26.22 16.75
N PRO A 337 15.58 -24.99 17.15
CA PRO A 337 15.35 -24.64 18.53
C PRO A 337 14.13 -25.39 19.11
N LYS A 338 14.00 -25.33 20.44
CA LYS A 338 12.87 -25.97 21.14
C LYS A 338 11.58 -25.22 20.84
N LEU A 339 10.51 -25.96 20.50
CA LEU A 339 9.19 -25.40 20.31
C LEU A 339 8.58 -24.87 21.63
N ARG A 340 7.82 -23.77 21.52
CA ARG A 340 7.20 -23.04 22.64
C ARG A 340 5.69 -22.89 22.49
N ASP A 341 5.00 -23.86 21.89
CA ASP A 341 3.61 -23.76 21.45
C ASP A 341 2.66 -23.28 22.55
N ALA A 342 2.82 -23.78 23.78
CA ALA A 342 1.98 -23.39 24.91
C ALA A 342 2.17 -21.91 25.29
N GLU A 343 3.42 -21.43 25.36
CA GLU A 343 3.73 -20.02 25.64
C GLU A 343 3.19 -19.09 24.53
N LEU A 344 3.33 -19.50 23.27
CA LEU A 344 2.84 -18.73 22.14
C LEU A 344 1.30 -18.65 22.14
N ALA A 345 0.60 -19.75 22.43
CA ALA A 345 -0.84 -19.77 22.53
C ALA A 345 -1.34 -18.89 23.70
N GLU A 346 -0.69 -18.95 24.86
CA GLU A 346 -0.99 -18.09 26.01
C GLU A 346 -0.80 -16.61 25.68
N ALA A 347 0.29 -16.24 25.02
CA ALA A 347 0.56 -14.86 24.63
C ALA A 347 -0.49 -14.30 23.67
N LYS A 348 -0.95 -15.10 22.68
CA LYS A 348 -2.07 -14.74 21.78
C LYS A 348 -3.36 -14.55 22.55
N ALA A 349 -3.74 -15.49 23.41
CA ALA A 349 -4.98 -15.42 24.20
C ALA A 349 -4.98 -14.22 25.15
N ALA A 350 -3.87 -13.95 25.82
CA ALA A 350 -3.72 -12.81 26.71
C ALA A 350 -3.75 -11.46 25.95
N ALA A 351 -3.22 -11.40 24.73
CA ALA A 351 -3.33 -10.21 23.89
C ALA A 351 -4.78 -9.98 23.43
N GLU A 352 -5.47 -11.03 22.99
CA GLU A 352 -6.88 -10.98 22.59
C GLU A 352 -7.76 -10.47 23.73
N GLN A 353 -7.52 -10.94 24.95
CA GLN A 353 -8.23 -10.45 26.13
C GLN A 353 -7.90 -8.97 26.42
N ALA A 354 -6.64 -8.57 26.31
CA ALA A 354 -6.22 -7.21 26.62
C ALA A 354 -6.84 -6.18 25.68
N ILE A 355 -6.93 -6.46 24.38
CA ILE A 355 -7.47 -5.52 23.38
C ILE A 355 -8.98 -5.29 23.51
N GLN A 356 -9.72 -6.11 24.30
CA GLN A 356 -11.17 -5.97 24.48
C GLN A 356 -11.60 -4.60 25.00
N CYS A 357 -10.69 -3.87 25.66
CA CYS A 357 -10.97 -2.51 26.14
C CYS A 357 -11.05 -1.45 25.02
N VAL A 358 -10.66 -1.78 23.78
CA VAL A 358 -10.67 -0.82 22.65
C VAL A 358 -12.04 -0.85 21.96
N GLN A 359 -12.99 -0.17 22.56
CA GLN A 359 -14.38 -0.14 22.11
C GLN A 359 -14.81 1.28 21.69
N PRO A 360 -15.77 1.40 20.76
CA PRO A 360 -16.51 0.34 20.03
C PRO A 360 -15.78 -0.19 18.78
N GLN A 361 -14.57 0.31 18.51
CA GLN A 361 -13.84 0.05 17.27
C GLN A 361 -13.64 -1.44 17.00
N LEU A 362 -13.25 -2.19 18.04
CA LEU A 362 -12.96 -3.62 17.91
C LEU A 362 -14.19 -4.43 17.52
N ASP A 363 -15.36 -4.11 18.06
CA ASP A 363 -16.59 -4.82 17.75
C ASP A 363 -17.07 -4.54 16.31
N TYR A 364 -16.88 -3.32 15.81
CA TYR A 364 -17.12 -3.02 14.39
C TYR A 364 -16.18 -3.82 13.48
N LEU A 365 -14.89 -3.87 13.81
CA LEU A 365 -13.91 -4.64 13.04
C LEU A 365 -14.21 -6.14 13.01
N ARG A 366 -14.70 -6.70 14.12
CA ARG A 366 -15.15 -8.10 14.17
C ARG A 366 -16.32 -8.37 13.25
N VAL A 367 -17.33 -7.49 13.26
CA VAL A 367 -18.46 -7.60 12.35
C VAL A 367 -17.99 -7.55 10.89
N ILE A 368 -17.10 -6.59 10.56
CA ILE A 368 -16.55 -6.49 9.21
C ILE A 368 -15.79 -7.77 8.83
N ARG A 369 -14.95 -8.29 9.74
CA ARG A 369 -14.16 -9.51 9.47
C ARG A 369 -15.04 -10.73 9.27
N ASP A 370 -16.10 -10.89 10.07
CA ASP A 370 -17.01 -12.03 9.99
C ASP A 370 -17.78 -12.08 8.66
N VAL A 371 -18.15 -10.92 8.12
CA VAL A 371 -18.93 -10.80 6.89
C VAL A 371 -18.03 -10.78 5.65
N LEU A 372 -16.86 -10.15 5.72
CA LEU A 372 -15.93 -10.09 4.59
C LEU A 372 -15.32 -11.48 4.32
N PRO A 373 -15.38 -12.02 3.08
CA PRO A 373 -14.71 -13.28 2.74
C PRO A 373 -13.22 -13.29 3.10
N ARG A 374 -12.65 -14.48 3.36
CA ARG A 374 -11.23 -14.64 3.75
C ARG A 374 -10.25 -14.04 2.73
N ASP A 375 -10.62 -13.98 1.47
CA ASP A 375 -9.86 -13.43 0.35
C ASP A 375 -10.40 -12.06 -0.13
N GLY A 376 -11.32 -11.48 0.63
CA GLY A 376 -11.81 -10.13 0.44
C GLY A 376 -10.77 -9.09 0.88
N PHE A 377 -10.86 -7.90 0.33
CA PHE A 377 -9.92 -6.81 0.56
C PHE A 377 -10.47 -5.81 1.58
N PHE A 378 -9.63 -5.49 2.54
CA PHE A 378 -9.88 -4.45 3.53
C PHE A 378 -8.91 -3.29 3.30
N VAL A 379 -9.44 -2.11 3.00
CA VAL A 379 -8.66 -0.89 2.82
C VAL A 379 -8.89 0.01 4.03
N GLU A 380 -7.84 0.21 4.82
CA GLU A 380 -7.89 1.07 6.00
C GLU A 380 -7.85 2.55 5.63
N GLU A 381 -8.20 3.41 6.57
CA GLU A 381 -7.96 4.86 6.54
C GLU A 381 -7.37 5.27 7.89
N ILE A 382 -6.69 6.40 7.94
CA ILE A 382 -6.17 6.99 9.18
C ILE A 382 -7.35 7.48 10.03
N SER A 383 -7.84 6.60 10.89
CA SER A 383 -8.99 6.82 11.78
C SER A 383 -8.83 5.97 13.04
N GLN A 384 -9.67 6.17 14.05
CA GLN A 384 -9.62 5.37 15.29
C GLN A 384 -9.82 3.87 15.00
N VAL A 385 -10.75 3.55 14.08
CA VAL A 385 -10.98 2.17 13.64
C VAL A 385 -9.80 1.66 12.80
N GLY A 386 -9.21 2.51 11.95
CA GLY A 386 -8.01 2.17 11.18
C GLY A 386 -6.81 1.83 12.07
N PHE A 387 -6.52 2.66 13.09
CA PHE A 387 -5.46 2.34 14.05
C PHE A 387 -5.72 1.04 14.82
N THR A 388 -6.98 0.80 15.20
CA THR A 388 -7.39 -0.44 15.89
C THR A 388 -7.24 -1.66 14.97
N SER A 389 -7.47 -1.50 13.66
CA SER A 389 -7.36 -2.60 12.69
C SER A 389 -5.96 -3.21 12.62
N ILE A 390 -4.91 -2.45 12.97
CA ILE A 390 -3.52 -2.91 12.96
C ILE A 390 -3.32 -4.14 13.85
N PHE A 391 -4.07 -4.24 14.95
CA PHE A 391 -3.99 -5.39 15.87
C PHE A 391 -5.33 -6.12 16.07
N GLY A 392 -6.45 -5.50 15.73
CA GLY A 392 -7.79 -6.00 15.99
C GLY A 392 -8.56 -6.53 14.76
N PHE A 393 -7.97 -6.47 13.55
CA PHE A 393 -8.59 -7.01 12.34
C PHE A 393 -7.75 -8.20 11.80
N PRO A 394 -8.22 -9.45 11.88
CA PRO A 394 -7.50 -10.60 11.35
C PRO A 394 -7.30 -10.56 9.83
N VAL A 395 -6.08 -10.82 9.38
CA VAL A 395 -5.69 -10.87 7.97
C VAL A 395 -5.16 -12.26 7.64
N TYR A 396 -5.71 -12.89 6.59
CA TYR A 396 -5.47 -14.30 6.30
C TYR A 396 -4.63 -14.55 5.04
N LYS A 397 -4.49 -13.55 4.17
CA LYS A 397 -3.72 -13.65 2.93
C LYS A 397 -2.88 -12.40 2.70
N PRO A 398 -1.69 -12.52 2.10
CA PRO A 398 -0.93 -11.37 1.65
C PRO A 398 -1.75 -10.45 0.75
N ARG A 399 -1.48 -9.15 0.79
CA ARG A 399 -2.08 -8.10 -0.07
C ARG A 399 -3.57 -7.82 0.15
N THR A 400 -4.29 -8.57 1.02
CA THR A 400 -5.72 -8.33 1.29
C THR A 400 -5.99 -7.21 2.31
N LEU A 401 -4.96 -6.75 3.03
CA LEU A 401 -4.99 -5.50 3.80
C LEU A 401 -4.18 -4.43 3.06
N VAL A 402 -4.82 -3.31 2.73
CA VAL A 402 -4.16 -2.17 2.07
C VAL A 402 -4.12 -0.98 3.02
N THR A 403 -2.91 -0.46 3.25
CA THR A 403 -2.62 0.60 4.22
C THR A 403 -1.82 1.72 3.59
N SER A 404 -1.90 2.94 4.12
CA SER A 404 -1.08 4.10 3.71
C SER A 404 0.39 3.99 4.15
N GLY A 405 0.76 2.91 4.85
CA GLY A 405 2.11 2.72 5.38
C GLY A 405 2.48 3.79 6.41
N HIS A 406 3.74 4.20 6.39
CA HIS A 406 4.25 5.22 7.32
C HIS A 406 3.88 6.66 6.91
N GLN A 407 3.38 6.89 5.71
CA GLN A 407 2.97 8.23 5.27
C GLN A 407 1.72 8.72 6.02
N GLY A 408 0.82 7.82 6.39
CA GLY A 408 -0.33 8.16 7.21
C GLY A 408 -1.21 9.26 6.61
N THR A 409 -1.44 9.23 5.31
CA THR A 409 -2.13 10.27 4.56
C THR A 409 -3.65 10.16 4.74
N LEU A 410 -4.32 11.24 5.14
CA LEU A 410 -5.77 11.32 5.12
C LEU A 410 -6.32 11.35 3.69
N GLY A 411 -7.53 10.84 3.51
CA GLY A 411 -8.17 10.77 2.19
C GLY A 411 -7.63 9.69 1.26
N PHE A 412 -6.88 8.76 1.82
CA PHE A 412 -6.26 7.64 1.10
C PHE A 412 -7.24 6.47 0.88
N GLY A 413 -8.09 6.14 1.87
CA GLY A 413 -8.81 4.86 1.94
C GLY A 413 -9.78 4.65 0.78
N PHE A 414 -10.76 5.53 0.61
CA PHE A 414 -11.80 5.37 -0.42
C PHE A 414 -11.23 5.35 -1.85
N PRO A 415 -10.41 6.33 -2.29
CA PRO A 415 -9.87 6.29 -3.66
C PRO A 415 -8.95 5.10 -3.92
N THR A 416 -8.20 4.64 -2.91
CA THR A 416 -7.40 3.41 -3.01
C THR A 416 -8.29 2.18 -3.20
N ALA A 417 -9.42 2.09 -2.48
CA ALA A 417 -10.35 0.98 -2.59
C ALA A 417 -11.01 0.89 -3.98
N LEU A 418 -11.23 2.02 -4.65
CA LEU A 418 -11.66 2.04 -6.06
C LEU A 418 -10.63 1.33 -6.96
N GLY A 419 -9.34 1.60 -6.76
CA GLY A 419 -8.26 0.93 -7.47
C GLY A 419 -8.14 -0.55 -7.15
N VAL A 420 -8.33 -0.94 -5.88
CA VAL A 420 -8.40 -2.35 -5.48
C VAL A 420 -9.56 -3.06 -6.16
N LYS A 421 -10.75 -2.43 -6.21
CA LYS A 421 -11.92 -3.01 -6.88
C LYS A 421 -11.71 -3.11 -8.39
N ALA A 422 -11.04 -2.13 -9.01
CA ALA A 422 -10.67 -2.20 -10.42
C ALA A 422 -9.70 -3.36 -10.71
N ALA A 423 -8.79 -3.68 -9.79
CA ALA A 423 -7.87 -4.82 -9.91
C ALA A 423 -8.57 -6.17 -9.71
N HIS A 424 -9.60 -6.21 -8.85
CA HIS A 424 -10.29 -7.42 -8.40
C HIS A 424 -11.81 -7.28 -8.52
N PRO A 425 -12.36 -7.22 -9.75
CA PRO A 425 -13.78 -6.95 -9.98
C PRO A 425 -14.71 -7.98 -9.31
N ASP A 426 -14.27 -9.23 -9.18
CA ASP A 426 -15.06 -10.33 -8.61
C ASP A 426 -14.89 -10.52 -7.10
N LYS A 427 -14.05 -9.70 -6.45
CA LYS A 427 -13.78 -9.83 -5.01
C LYS A 427 -14.56 -8.80 -4.20
N ALA A 428 -14.93 -9.18 -2.99
CA ALA A 428 -15.46 -8.25 -2.01
C ALA A 428 -14.36 -7.26 -1.58
N VAL A 429 -14.68 -5.97 -1.63
CA VAL A 429 -13.79 -4.89 -1.20
C VAL A 429 -14.55 -4.01 -0.22
N VAL A 430 -13.98 -3.79 0.95
CA VAL A 430 -14.48 -2.82 1.93
C VAL A 430 -13.42 -1.76 2.19
N SER A 431 -13.84 -0.49 2.15
CA SER A 431 -13.04 0.64 2.63
C SER A 431 -13.63 1.14 3.94
N ILE A 432 -12.79 1.33 4.95
CA ILE A 432 -13.18 2.10 6.14
C ILE A 432 -12.58 3.49 6.06
N CYS A 433 -13.35 4.50 6.40
CA CYS A 433 -12.92 5.90 6.42
C CYS A 433 -13.40 6.58 7.70
N GLY A 434 -12.63 7.53 8.23
CA GLY A 434 -13.18 8.56 9.10
C GLY A 434 -13.94 9.59 8.26
N ASP A 435 -14.89 10.29 8.87
CA ASP A 435 -15.67 11.34 8.22
C ASP A 435 -14.78 12.44 7.60
N GLY A 436 -13.79 12.92 8.33
CA GLY A 436 -12.86 13.91 7.83
C GLY A 436 -11.98 13.39 6.67
N GLY A 437 -11.50 12.14 6.76
CA GLY A 437 -10.71 11.52 5.69
C GLY A 437 -11.52 11.27 4.43
N PHE A 438 -12.75 10.75 4.56
CA PHE A 438 -13.64 10.49 3.44
C PHE A 438 -13.91 11.76 2.60
N MET A 439 -14.07 12.92 3.24
CA MET A 439 -14.36 14.18 2.58
C MET A 439 -13.23 14.68 1.65
N PHE A 440 -12.01 14.16 1.74
CA PHE A 440 -10.93 14.48 0.79
C PHE A 440 -11.18 13.94 -0.62
N ALA A 441 -11.98 12.87 -0.75
CA ALA A 441 -12.25 12.21 -2.02
C ALA A 441 -13.73 11.79 -2.18
N ALA A 442 -14.64 12.40 -1.43
CA ALA A 442 -16.07 12.04 -1.41
C ALA A 442 -16.74 12.17 -2.78
N GLN A 443 -16.28 13.11 -3.63
CA GLN A 443 -16.75 13.29 -5.01
C GLN A 443 -16.51 12.05 -5.89
N GLU A 444 -15.63 11.16 -5.51
CA GLU A 444 -15.33 9.93 -6.26
C GLU A 444 -16.43 8.86 -6.13
N LEU A 445 -17.49 9.12 -5.36
CA LEU A 445 -18.73 8.37 -5.46
C LEU A 445 -19.26 8.39 -6.90
N ALA A 446 -19.07 9.52 -7.63
CA ALA A 446 -19.36 9.60 -9.05
C ALA A 446 -18.52 8.62 -9.89
N THR A 447 -17.24 8.45 -9.56
CA THR A 447 -16.35 7.48 -10.23
C THR A 447 -16.79 6.05 -9.95
N ALA A 448 -17.16 5.74 -8.70
CA ALA A 448 -17.67 4.42 -8.33
C ALA A 448 -18.91 4.04 -9.15
N VAL A 449 -19.87 4.96 -9.27
CA VAL A 449 -21.10 4.75 -10.04
C VAL A 449 -20.82 4.67 -11.54
N GLN A 450 -20.02 5.59 -12.09
CA GLN A 450 -19.72 5.66 -13.52
C GLN A 450 -19.09 4.37 -14.05
N TYR A 451 -18.22 3.74 -13.26
CA TYR A 451 -17.48 2.55 -13.66
C TYR A 451 -17.97 1.27 -12.97
N GLN A 452 -19.10 1.33 -12.28
CA GLN A 452 -19.68 0.18 -11.57
C GLN A 452 -18.66 -0.53 -10.67
N LEU A 453 -17.90 0.26 -9.93
CA LEU A 453 -16.94 -0.25 -8.95
C LEU A 453 -17.68 -0.61 -7.66
N ASN A 454 -18.20 -1.84 -7.62
CA ASN A 454 -19.08 -2.36 -6.59
C ASN A 454 -18.33 -2.69 -5.31
N LEU A 455 -18.07 -1.69 -4.48
CA LEU A 455 -17.41 -1.82 -3.17
C LEU A 455 -18.31 -1.26 -2.07
N VAL A 456 -18.02 -1.63 -0.85
CA VAL A 456 -18.66 -1.08 0.35
C VAL A 456 -17.74 -0.07 1.00
N THR A 457 -18.21 1.17 1.17
CA THR A 457 -17.51 2.22 1.89
C THR A 457 -18.19 2.46 3.23
N ILE A 458 -17.43 2.29 4.33
CA ILE A 458 -17.93 2.52 5.70
C ILE A 458 -17.31 3.81 6.22
N VAL A 459 -18.13 4.83 6.49
CA VAL A 459 -17.69 6.12 7.03
C VAL A 459 -18.03 6.17 8.52
N PHE A 460 -17.02 6.15 9.38
CA PHE A 460 -17.17 6.35 10.81
C PHE A 460 -17.23 7.84 11.09
N ASN A 461 -18.43 8.32 11.40
CA ASN A 461 -18.73 9.73 11.57
C ASN A 461 -18.85 10.10 13.05
N ASN A 462 -17.85 10.82 13.57
CA ASN A 462 -17.86 11.42 14.92
C ASN A 462 -17.80 12.96 14.87
N ASN A 463 -17.97 13.57 13.70
CA ASN A 463 -17.87 15.01 13.44
C ASN A 463 -16.53 15.60 13.95
N ALA A 464 -15.42 14.87 13.74
CA ALA A 464 -14.10 15.34 14.14
C ALA A 464 -12.96 14.62 13.38
N PHE A 465 -11.81 15.28 13.28
CA PHE A 465 -10.53 14.58 13.11
C PHE A 465 -10.18 13.94 14.46
N GLY A 466 -10.75 12.75 14.74
CA GLY A 466 -10.86 12.18 16.08
C GLY A 466 -9.53 12.06 16.85
N ASN A 467 -8.43 11.64 16.18
CA ASN A 467 -7.12 11.56 16.83
C ASN A 467 -6.57 12.95 17.17
N VAL A 468 -6.67 13.92 16.24
CA VAL A 468 -6.22 15.30 16.47
C VAL A 468 -7.04 15.94 17.59
N TYR A 469 -8.36 15.74 17.59
CA TYR A 469 -9.25 16.20 18.64
C TYR A 469 -8.81 15.69 20.01
N ARG A 470 -8.56 14.38 20.13
CA ARG A 470 -8.10 13.78 21.40
C ARG A 470 -6.75 14.34 21.84
N ASP A 471 -5.78 14.43 20.96
CA ASP A 471 -4.45 14.96 21.28
C ASP A 471 -4.53 16.42 21.76
N GLN A 472 -5.38 17.25 21.12
CA GLN A 472 -5.60 18.63 21.54
C GLN A 472 -6.27 18.71 22.93
N GLN A 473 -7.22 17.81 23.20
CA GLN A 473 -7.87 17.74 24.52
C GLN A 473 -6.90 17.30 25.62
N GLU A 474 -6.18 16.23 25.41
CA GLU A 474 -5.37 15.59 26.45
C GLU A 474 -4.00 16.25 26.63
N SER A 475 -3.33 16.65 25.53
CA SER A 475 -1.94 17.10 25.57
C SER A 475 -1.79 18.62 25.47
N PHE A 476 -2.80 19.35 24.99
CA PHE A 476 -2.73 20.80 24.75
C PHE A 476 -3.78 21.62 25.55
N GLY A 477 -4.23 21.09 26.68
CA GLY A 477 -5.12 21.78 27.59
C GLY A 477 -6.50 22.10 27.01
N GLY A 478 -7.01 21.24 26.14
CA GLY A 478 -8.34 21.35 25.55
C GLY A 478 -8.49 22.47 24.50
N ARG A 479 -7.38 23.04 24.02
CA ARG A 479 -7.41 24.09 22.98
C ARG A 479 -7.59 23.47 21.61
N LEU A 480 -8.84 23.43 21.15
CA LEU A 480 -9.24 22.86 19.87
C LEU A 480 -8.99 23.85 18.71
N LEU A 481 -8.42 23.37 17.61
CA LEU A 481 -8.25 24.14 16.38
C LEU A 481 -8.45 23.22 15.17
N GLY A 482 -9.53 23.44 14.41
CA GLY A 482 -9.80 22.75 13.16
C GLY A 482 -10.06 21.24 13.27
N SER A 483 -10.23 20.72 14.49
CA SER A 483 -10.47 19.29 14.74
C SER A 483 -11.94 18.92 14.88
N GLU A 484 -12.82 19.89 15.13
CA GLU A 484 -14.26 19.72 15.09
C GLU A 484 -14.79 19.96 13.69
N LEU A 485 -15.66 19.08 13.21
CA LEU A 485 -16.18 19.10 11.85
C LEU A 485 -17.71 19.30 11.85
N VAL A 486 -18.20 19.94 10.80
CA VAL A 486 -19.61 19.97 10.43
C VAL A 486 -19.75 19.24 9.09
N ASN A 487 -20.30 18.05 9.13
CA ASN A 487 -20.43 17.19 7.97
C ASN A 487 -21.78 17.37 7.24
N PRO A 488 -21.85 17.03 5.95
CA PRO A 488 -23.14 16.87 5.27
C PRO A 488 -23.89 15.66 5.86
N ASP A 489 -25.18 15.58 5.57
CA ASP A 489 -25.92 14.32 5.72
C ASP A 489 -25.37 13.31 4.70
N PHE A 490 -24.53 12.36 5.14
CA PHE A 490 -23.84 11.42 4.26
C PHE A 490 -24.82 10.52 3.49
N ILE A 491 -26.03 10.28 4.00
CA ILE A 491 -27.04 9.50 3.27
C ILE A 491 -27.51 10.28 2.05
N LYS A 492 -27.99 11.51 2.25
CA LYS A 492 -28.45 12.37 1.15
C LYS A 492 -27.31 12.70 0.18
N PHE A 493 -26.10 12.86 0.72
CA PHE A 493 -24.92 13.11 -0.09
C PHE A 493 -24.63 11.94 -1.03
N ALA A 494 -24.61 10.70 -0.53
CA ALA A 494 -24.39 9.51 -1.34
C ALA A 494 -25.53 9.28 -2.34
N GLU A 495 -26.80 9.43 -1.92
CA GLU A 495 -27.98 9.33 -2.77
C GLU A 495 -27.95 10.34 -3.93
N SER A 496 -27.39 11.53 -3.73
CA SER A 496 -27.24 12.53 -4.79
C SER A 496 -26.31 12.08 -5.94
N PHE A 497 -25.43 11.10 -5.70
CA PHE A 497 -24.61 10.44 -6.71
C PHE A 497 -25.24 9.15 -7.26
N GLY A 498 -26.42 8.75 -6.76
CA GLY A 498 -27.06 7.47 -7.11
C GLY A 498 -26.47 6.27 -6.35
N VAL A 499 -25.75 6.50 -5.24
CA VAL A 499 -25.18 5.46 -4.38
C VAL A 499 -26.19 5.08 -3.31
N GLU A 500 -26.45 3.77 -3.13
CA GLU A 500 -27.23 3.28 -2.01
C GLU A 500 -26.52 3.59 -0.70
N ALA A 501 -27.25 4.13 0.29
CA ALA A 501 -26.66 4.53 1.55
C ALA A 501 -27.51 4.13 2.77
N HIS A 502 -26.80 3.78 3.86
CA HIS A 502 -27.41 3.36 5.12
C HIS A 502 -26.72 4.01 6.31
N ARG A 503 -27.50 4.34 7.35
CA ARG A 503 -26.94 4.83 8.63
C ARG A 503 -27.16 3.79 9.72
N VAL A 504 -26.11 3.50 10.48
CA VAL A 504 -26.11 2.61 11.63
C VAL A 504 -25.38 3.25 12.80
N ASP A 505 -25.67 2.78 14.03
CA ASP A 505 -25.13 3.33 15.27
C ASP A 505 -24.56 2.25 16.20
N SER A 506 -24.55 1.01 15.75
CA SER A 506 -24.05 -0.11 16.57
C SER A 506 -23.55 -1.27 15.70
N PRO A 507 -22.59 -2.09 16.20
CA PRO A 507 -22.10 -3.27 15.51
C PRO A 507 -23.20 -4.26 15.13
N ALA A 508 -24.21 -4.44 15.99
CA ALA A 508 -25.34 -5.33 15.73
C ALA A 508 -26.18 -4.89 14.52
N ARG A 509 -26.34 -3.56 14.32
CA ARG A 509 -27.03 -3.00 13.16
C ARG A 509 -26.17 -3.01 11.90
N LEU A 510 -24.83 -2.94 12.03
CA LEU A 510 -23.92 -2.98 10.89
C LEU A 510 -24.00 -4.34 10.15
N ARG A 511 -24.02 -5.47 10.88
CA ARG A 511 -23.96 -6.83 10.27
C ARG A 511 -24.99 -7.02 9.15
N PRO A 512 -26.31 -6.92 9.38
CA PRO A 512 -27.30 -7.18 8.33
C PRO A 512 -27.24 -6.18 7.18
N VAL A 513 -26.78 -4.95 7.42
CA VAL A 513 -26.59 -3.94 6.37
C VAL A 513 -25.38 -4.31 5.51
N LEU A 514 -24.28 -4.71 6.12
CA LEU A 514 -23.05 -5.09 5.43
C LEU A 514 -23.25 -6.36 4.57
N GLU A 515 -23.98 -7.37 5.08
CA GLU A 515 -24.34 -8.58 4.33
C GLU A 515 -25.14 -8.25 3.06
N ARG A 516 -26.14 -7.36 3.17
CA ARG A 516 -26.89 -6.88 2.01
C ARG A 516 -26.03 -6.06 1.05
N ALA A 517 -25.15 -5.21 1.58
CA ALA A 517 -24.28 -4.37 0.77
C ALA A 517 -23.32 -5.20 -0.12
N PHE A 518 -22.76 -6.28 0.39
CA PHE A 518 -21.93 -7.18 -0.42
C PHE A 518 -22.73 -7.97 -1.46
N ALA A 519 -24.02 -8.23 -1.21
CA ALA A 519 -24.90 -8.91 -2.15
C ALA A 519 -25.50 -7.96 -3.22
N ALA A 520 -25.38 -6.65 -3.05
CA ALA A 520 -26.09 -5.66 -3.87
C ALA A 520 -25.52 -5.45 -5.28
N ASP A 521 -24.31 -5.92 -5.55
CA ASP A 521 -23.56 -5.75 -6.81
C ASP A 521 -23.58 -4.29 -7.35
N LYS A 522 -23.42 -3.34 -6.45
CA LYS A 522 -23.33 -1.89 -6.71
C LYS A 522 -22.54 -1.20 -5.60
N PRO A 523 -22.05 0.04 -5.81
CA PRO A 523 -21.42 0.80 -4.74
C PRO A 523 -22.42 1.09 -3.62
N VAL A 524 -22.00 0.87 -2.36
CA VAL A 524 -22.81 1.15 -1.17
C VAL A 524 -21.99 1.96 -0.17
N LEU A 525 -22.62 2.98 0.42
CA LEU A 525 -22.06 3.74 1.53
C LEU A 525 -22.79 3.39 2.82
N ILE A 526 -22.04 3.10 3.89
CA ILE A 526 -22.58 2.88 5.22
C ILE A 526 -21.99 3.92 6.16
N GLU A 527 -22.81 4.82 6.68
CA GLU A 527 -22.42 5.73 7.73
C GLU A 527 -22.59 5.05 9.09
N VAL A 528 -21.51 5.00 9.87
CA VAL A 528 -21.54 4.58 11.27
C VAL A 528 -21.47 5.83 12.14
N SER A 529 -22.57 6.16 12.81
CA SER A 529 -22.62 7.29 13.75
C SER A 529 -21.91 6.92 15.07
N VAL A 530 -20.84 7.63 15.38
CA VAL A 530 -20.05 7.45 16.62
C VAL A 530 -20.14 8.75 17.44
N PRO A 531 -20.56 8.71 18.71
CA PRO A 531 -20.52 9.90 19.56
C PRO A 531 -19.06 10.40 19.70
N ARG A 532 -18.86 11.71 19.55
CA ARG A 532 -17.53 12.31 19.67
C ARG A 532 -16.90 12.00 21.03
N GLY A 533 -15.66 11.49 21.01
CA GLY A 533 -14.92 11.16 22.23
C GLY A 533 -15.36 9.87 22.92
N SER A 534 -16.28 9.07 22.34
CA SER A 534 -16.71 7.79 22.92
C SER A 534 -15.76 6.62 22.62
N ASP A 535 -14.87 6.78 21.64
CA ASP A 535 -13.94 5.75 21.20
C ASP A 535 -12.69 5.68 22.09
N SER A 536 -12.31 4.46 22.46
CA SER A 536 -11.12 4.21 23.28
C SER A 536 -9.83 4.41 22.49
N SER A 537 -8.77 4.88 23.15
CA SER A 537 -7.47 5.07 22.53
C SER A 537 -6.80 3.72 22.20
N PRO A 538 -6.38 3.45 20.95
CA PRO A 538 -5.66 2.23 20.59
C PRO A 538 -4.16 2.30 20.88
N TRP A 539 -3.64 3.46 21.27
CA TRP A 539 -2.20 3.75 21.29
C TRP A 539 -1.38 2.87 22.22
N GLN A 540 -1.94 2.42 23.35
CA GLN A 540 -1.25 1.52 24.28
C GLN A 540 -0.83 0.18 23.64
N PHE A 541 -1.53 -0.28 22.57
CA PHE A 541 -1.18 -1.51 21.85
C PHE A 541 -0.24 -1.27 20.67
N LEU A 542 -0.12 -0.03 20.22
CA LEU A 542 0.79 0.40 19.16
C LEU A 542 2.12 0.91 19.71
N HIS A 543 2.11 1.49 20.91
CA HIS A 543 3.26 1.98 21.67
C HIS A 543 3.26 1.40 23.08
N PRO A 544 3.47 0.09 23.24
CA PRO A 544 3.47 -0.52 24.56
C PRO A 544 4.62 0.01 25.41
N THR A 545 4.36 0.14 26.72
CA THR A 545 5.41 0.37 27.71
C THR A 545 5.90 -0.98 28.22
N PHE A 546 7.21 -1.15 28.23
CA PHE A 546 7.85 -2.35 28.79
C PHE A 546 8.42 -1.98 30.17
N SER A 547 8.06 -2.76 31.21
CA SER A 547 8.71 -2.65 32.53
C SER A 547 10.13 -3.17 32.41
N ASN A 548 11.09 -2.44 32.95
CA ASN A 548 12.49 -2.87 33.06
C ASN A 548 12.62 -4.09 33.99
#